data_52be22e71b7c272d704d48a190901c97
#
_entry.id   52be22e71b7c272d704d48a190901c97
#
_cell.length_a   1.000
_cell.length_b   1.000
_cell.length_c   1.000
_cell.angle_alpha   90.00
_cell.angle_beta   90.00
_cell.angle_gamma   90.00
#
_symmetry.space_group_name_H-M   'P 1'
#
loop_
_entity.id
_entity.type
_entity.pdbx_description
1 polymer ?
#
loop_
_entity_poly.entity_id
_entity_poly.type
_entity_poly.pdbx_seq_one_letter_code
_entity_poly.pdbx_strand_id
1 'polypeptide(L)'
;MLSFTKPINWNELPMFKKIQYYGTQLTKEYAEYVDKLQAKRKVKEICGDEIQVAKVVRVLESYDDLTINDLNSNYIIKSSHGSSWNINNDQSMPITLFEATQRLKNWNRRYDNFLEKQYDFIKPQFFIEEKICDSILGYTGNACVYM
;
A
#
# COMPACT_ATOMS: atom_id res chain seq x y z
N MET A 1 -20.58 -8.46 13.41
CA MET A 1 -21.17 -7.56 12.39
C MET A 1 -21.32 -6.19 13.02
N LEU A 2 -20.48 -5.22 12.64
CA LEU A 2 -20.57 -3.87 13.21
C LEU A 2 -21.83 -3.18 12.68
N SER A 3 -22.73 -2.81 13.59
CA SER A 3 -23.94 -2.02 13.25
C SER A 3 -23.54 -0.55 13.19
N PHE A 4 -23.34 -0.04 11.99
CA PHE A 4 -23.11 1.38 11.78
C PHE A 4 -24.45 2.12 11.79
N THR A 5 -24.56 3.16 12.62
CA THR A 5 -25.73 4.05 12.61
C THR A 5 -25.64 4.94 11.37
N LYS A 6 -26.45 4.64 10.35
CA LYS A 6 -26.45 5.43 9.11
C LYS A 6 -27.10 6.79 9.34
N PRO A 7 -26.64 7.87 8.69
CA PRO A 7 -27.32 9.16 8.67
C PRO A 7 -28.78 9.03 8.17
N ILE A 8 -29.67 9.91 8.63
CA ILE A 8 -31.10 9.87 8.31
C ILE A 8 -31.34 9.91 6.80
N ASN A 9 -30.56 10.67 6.06
CA ASN A 9 -30.66 10.82 4.60
C ASN A 9 -29.74 9.88 3.82
N TRP A 10 -29.39 8.71 4.36
CA TRP A 10 -28.39 7.79 3.78
C TRP A 10 -28.63 7.48 2.31
N ASN A 11 -29.89 7.25 1.92
CA ASN A 11 -30.21 6.85 0.54
C ASN A 11 -29.96 7.97 -0.47
N GLU A 12 -30.07 9.22 -0.04
CA GLU A 12 -29.86 10.42 -0.86
C GLU A 12 -28.39 10.82 -0.98
N LEU A 13 -27.52 10.29 -0.09
CA LEU A 13 -26.09 10.62 -0.11
C LEU A 13 -25.42 10.07 -1.38
N PRO A 14 -24.61 10.88 -2.05
CA PRO A 14 -23.77 10.40 -3.15
C PRO A 14 -22.75 9.37 -2.64
N MET A 15 -22.31 8.47 -3.53
CA MET A 15 -21.43 7.34 -3.18
C MET A 15 -20.19 7.77 -2.41
N PHE A 16 -19.52 8.86 -2.84
CA PHE A 16 -18.31 9.33 -2.18
C PHE A 16 -18.54 9.71 -0.70
N LYS A 17 -19.71 10.27 -0.36
CA LYS A 17 -20.07 10.58 1.03
C LYS A 17 -20.32 9.31 1.86
N LYS A 18 -20.87 8.27 1.24
CA LYS A 18 -21.02 6.95 1.86
C LYS A 18 -19.67 6.31 2.14
N ILE A 19 -18.74 6.38 1.19
CA ILE A 19 -17.36 5.88 1.36
C ILE A 19 -16.65 6.65 2.49
N GLN A 20 -16.70 7.98 2.48
CA GLN A 20 -16.13 8.81 3.55
C GLN A 20 -16.68 8.44 4.92
N TYR A 21 -18.01 8.29 5.03
CA TYR A 21 -18.66 7.90 6.28
C TYR A 21 -18.15 6.54 6.77
N TYR A 22 -18.11 5.52 5.92
CA TYR A 22 -17.58 4.22 6.30
C TYR A 22 -16.10 4.29 6.66
N GLY A 23 -15.30 5.02 5.91
CA GLY A 23 -13.87 5.18 6.16
C GLY A 23 -13.58 5.69 7.58
N THR A 24 -14.39 6.64 8.08
CA THR A 24 -14.23 7.17 9.46
C THR A 24 -14.69 6.20 10.55
N GLN A 25 -15.44 5.15 10.21
CA GLN A 25 -15.96 4.14 11.14
C GLN A 25 -15.09 2.88 11.19
N LEU A 26 -14.08 2.77 10.30
CA LEU A 26 -13.22 1.60 10.26
C LEU A 26 -12.32 1.53 11.50
N THR A 27 -12.28 0.35 12.10
CA THR A 27 -11.55 0.04 13.32
C THR A 27 -10.28 -0.75 13.02
N LYS A 28 -9.56 -1.12 14.08
CA LYS A 28 -8.33 -1.93 14.01
C LYS A 28 -8.50 -3.23 13.22
N GLU A 29 -9.68 -3.85 13.26
CA GLU A 29 -9.98 -5.11 12.56
C GLU A 29 -9.86 -4.98 11.04
N TYR A 30 -9.98 -3.75 10.51
CA TYR A 30 -9.83 -3.47 9.08
C TYR A 30 -8.40 -3.09 8.68
N ALA A 31 -7.49 -2.91 9.64
CA ALA A 31 -6.11 -2.53 9.36
C ALA A 31 -5.38 -3.58 8.51
N GLU A 32 -5.67 -4.87 8.73
CA GLU A 32 -5.05 -5.97 7.99
C GLU A 32 -5.39 -5.99 6.49
N TYR A 33 -6.50 -5.36 6.07
CA TYR A 33 -6.91 -5.28 4.67
C TYR A 33 -6.26 -4.10 3.91
N VAL A 34 -5.72 -3.12 4.63
CA VAL A 34 -5.07 -1.95 4.02
C VAL A 34 -3.56 -1.92 4.27
N ASP A 35 -3.06 -2.66 5.25
CA ASP A 35 -1.64 -2.98 5.37
C ASP A 35 -1.24 -3.90 4.21
N LYS A 36 -0.43 -3.39 3.29
CA LYS A 36 -0.10 -4.10 2.04
C LYS A 36 0.54 -5.47 2.24
N LEU A 37 1.31 -5.65 3.33
CA LEU A 37 1.90 -6.95 3.64
C LEU A 37 0.86 -7.93 4.21
N GLN A 38 -0.04 -7.44 5.06
CA GLN A 38 -1.12 -8.24 5.61
C GLN A 38 -2.14 -8.59 4.54
N ALA A 39 -2.52 -7.61 3.70
CA ALA A 39 -3.46 -7.82 2.60
C ALA A 39 -2.98 -8.92 1.63
N LYS A 40 -1.67 -8.97 1.31
CA LYS A 40 -1.11 -10.06 0.49
C LYS A 40 -1.30 -11.43 1.15
N ARG A 41 -1.10 -11.53 2.46
CA ARG A 41 -1.34 -12.78 3.21
C ARG A 41 -2.82 -13.16 3.17
N LYS A 42 -3.71 -12.20 3.37
CA LYS A 42 -5.16 -12.43 3.30
C LYS A 42 -5.63 -12.90 1.93
N VAL A 43 -5.12 -12.30 0.85
CA VAL A 43 -5.42 -12.78 -0.52
C VAL A 43 -5.00 -14.25 -0.66
N LYS A 44 -3.82 -14.63 -0.20
CA LYS A 44 -3.34 -16.00 -0.27
C LYS A 44 -4.17 -16.96 0.61
N GLU A 45 -4.58 -16.53 1.80
CA GLU A 45 -5.44 -17.31 2.70
C GLU A 45 -6.83 -17.57 2.07
N ILE A 46 -7.41 -16.59 1.40
CA ILE A 46 -8.77 -16.65 0.85
C ILE A 46 -8.79 -17.35 -0.52
N CYS A 47 -7.85 -17.00 -1.40
CA CYS A 47 -7.86 -17.39 -2.81
C CYS A 47 -6.85 -18.51 -3.12
N GLY A 48 -6.00 -18.92 -2.15
CA GLY A 48 -4.97 -19.90 -2.40
C GLY A 48 -3.99 -19.45 -3.50
N ASP A 49 -3.77 -20.33 -4.46
CA ASP A 49 -2.88 -20.04 -5.61
C ASP A 49 -3.64 -19.59 -6.87
N GLU A 50 -4.96 -19.40 -6.77
CA GLU A 50 -5.78 -18.91 -7.89
C GLU A 50 -5.46 -17.44 -8.25
N ILE A 51 -5.08 -16.65 -7.24
CA ILE A 51 -4.67 -15.26 -7.42
C ILE A 51 -3.21 -15.10 -7.04
N GLN A 52 -2.39 -14.70 -8.01
CA GLN A 52 -1.00 -14.38 -7.75
C GLN A 52 -0.85 -12.92 -7.31
N VAL A 53 -0.10 -12.72 -6.25
CA VAL A 53 0.31 -11.38 -5.78
C VAL A 53 1.78 -11.14 -6.08
N ALA A 54 2.15 -9.87 -6.31
CA ALA A 54 3.55 -9.51 -6.52
C ALA A 54 4.41 -10.04 -5.37
N LYS A 55 5.53 -10.69 -5.70
CA LYS A 55 6.41 -11.33 -4.74
C LYS A 55 7.15 -10.29 -3.91
N VAL A 56 7.08 -10.42 -2.60
CA VAL A 56 7.90 -9.63 -1.67
C VAL A 56 9.32 -10.20 -1.69
N VAL A 57 10.27 -9.38 -2.11
CA VAL A 57 11.69 -9.73 -2.18
C VAL A 57 12.30 -9.72 -0.78
N ARG A 58 12.06 -8.64 -0.05
CA ARG A 58 12.43 -8.53 1.37
C ARG A 58 11.64 -7.43 2.08
N VAL A 59 11.53 -7.57 3.38
CA VAL A 59 11.00 -6.55 4.28
C VAL A 59 12.19 -5.86 4.95
N LEU A 60 12.15 -4.54 5.05
CA LEU A 60 13.18 -3.77 5.74
C LEU A 60 12.85 -3.71 7.24
N GLU A 61 13.83 -3.97 8.09
CA GLU A 61 13.69 -3.78 9.56
C GLU A 61 13.76 -2.29 9.91
N SER A 62 14.59 -1.54 9.17
CA SER A 62 14.73 -0.09 9.26
C SER A 62 14.79 0.51 7.85
N TYR A 63 14.45 1.79 7.72
CA TYR A 63 14.65 2.55 6.47
C TYR A 63 16.14 2.67 6.10
N ASP A 64 17.06 2.54 7.06
CA ASP A 64 18.51 2.57 6.85
C ASP A 64 19.06 1.25 6.23
N ASP A 65 18.24 0.18 6.24
CA ASP A 65 18.63 -1.10 5.61
C ASP A 65 18.50 -1.08 4.09
N LEU A 66 17.98 0.01 3.53
CA LEU A 66 17.88 0.17 2.08
C LEU A 66 19.28 0.20 1.45
N THR A 67 19.46 -0.57 0.37
CA THR A 67 20.71 -0.67 -0.36
C THR A 67 20.57 -0.24 -1.81
N ILE A 68 21.67 0.02 -2.48
CA ILE A 68 21.68 0.36 -3.91
C ILE A 68 21.07 -0.77 -4.77
N ASN A 69 21.20 -2.03 -4.36
CA ASN A 69 20.65 -3.18 -5.07
C ASN A 69 19.11 -3.19 -5.04
N ASP A 70 18.51 -2.57 -4.05
CA ASP A 70 17.05 -2.45 -3.92
C ASP A 70 16.46 -1.41 -4.89
N LEU A 71 17.29 -0.52 -5.42
CA LEU A 71 16.93 0.47 -6.43
C LEU A 71 17.00 -0.08 -7.86
N ASN A 72 16.90 -1.40 -8.02
CA ASN A 72 16.81 -2.05 -9.31
C ASN A 72 15.49 -1.70 -9.99
N SER A 73 15.50 -1.50 -11.32
CA SER A 73 14.32 -1.17 -12.13
C SER A 73 13.23 -2.26 -12.11
N ASN A 74 13.57 -3.48 -11.72
CA ASN A 74 12.64 -4.61 -11.58
C ASN A 74 11.91 -4.63 -10.23
N TYR A 75 12.21 -3.69 -9.34
CA TYR A 75 11.66 -3.64 -8.01
C TYR A 75 10.89 -2.35 -7.75
N ILE A 76 9.94 -2.43 -6.82
CA ILE A 76 9.25 -1.28 -6.25
C ILE A 76 9.45 -1.33 -4.74
N ILE A 77 9.87 -0.22 -4.16
CA ILE A 77 9.95 -0.06 -2.72
C ILE A 77 8.62 0.55 -2.26
N LYS A 78 7.97 -0.08 -1.30
CA LYS A 78 6.65 0.34 -0.81
C LYS A 78 6.63 0.49 0.70
N SER A 79 5.80 1.43 1.16
CA SER A 79 5.35 1.49 2.54
C SER A 79 4.11 0.59 2.70
N SER A 80 4.08 -0.25 3.72
CA SER A 80 2.91 -1.08 4.02
C SER A 80 1.73 -0.26 4.55
N HIS A 81 2.03 0.84 5.24
CA HIS A 81 1.14 1.63 6.10
C HIS A 81 0.65 2.96 5.51
N GLY A 82 0.96 3.25 4.25
CA GLY A 82 0.57 4.51 3.61
C GLY A 82 0.00 4.33 2.21
N SER A 83 -0.76 5.30 1.72
CA SER A 83 -1.24 5.36 0.35
C SER A 83 -0.26 6.16 -0.50
N SER A 84 0.01 5.69 -1.73
CA SER A 84 0.94 6.32 -2.70
C SER A 84 2.40 6.47 -2.22
N TRP A 85 2.75 5.92 -1.06
CA TRP A 85 4.11 5.90 -0.54
C TRP A 85 4.89 4.73 -1.15
N ASN A 86 5.35 4.95 -2.38
CA ASN A 86 6.17 4.00 -3.13
C ASN A 86 7.29 4.71 -3.88
N ILE A 87 8.36 3.99 -4.14
CA ILE A 87 9.50 4.41 -4.96
C ILE A 87 9.63 3.43 -6.10
N ASN A 88 9.42 3.93 -7.30
CA ASN A 88 9.71 3.22 -8.54
C ASN A 88 10.96 3.86 -9.14
N ASN A 89 12.06 3.11 -9.22
CA ASN A 89 13.27 3.62 -9.85
C ASN A 89 13.14 3.47 -11.36
N ASP A 90 12.88 4.58 -12.03
CA ASP A 90 12.77 4.64 -13.48
C ASP A 90 14.12 5.07 -14.08
N GLN A 91 14.53 4.43 -15.17
CA GLN A 91 15.78 4.78 -15.86
C GLN A 91 15.77 6.21 -16.41
N SER A 92 14.60 6.75 -16.73
CA SER A 92 14.45 8.12 -17.21
C SER A 92 14.62 9.18 -16.11
N MET A 93 14.34 8.81 -14.85
CA MET A 93 14.47 9.67 -13.67
C MET A 93 14.99 8.83 -12.49
N PRO A 94 16.26 8.45 -12.51
CA PRO A 94 16.83 7.60 -11.48
C PRO A 94 16.87 8.32 -10.14
N ILE A 95 16.44 7.63 -9.09
CA ILE A 95 16.55 8.12 -7.72
C ILE A 95 17.85 7.62 -7.09
N THR A 96 18.54 8.46 -6.36
CA THR A 96 19.73 8.07 -5.60
C THR A 96 19.35 7.30 -4.32
N LEU A 97 20.28 6.51 -3.80
CA LEU A 97 20.08 5.82 -2.52
C LEU A 97 19.81 6.81 -1.38
N PHE A 98 20.51 7.93 -1.37
CA PHE A 98 20.30 8.98 -0.37
C PHE A 98 18.85 9.53 -0.43
N GLU A 99 18.37 9.90 -1.62
CA GLU A 99 17.00 10.41 -1.78
C GLU A 99 15.94 9.38 -1.41
N ALA A 100 16.14 8.13 -1.81
CA ALA A 100 15.25 7.03 -1.46
C ALA A 100 15.18 6.84 0.06
N THR A 101 16.34 6.78 0.74
CA THR A 101 16.41 6.67 2.21
C THR A 101 15.74 7.86 2.89
N GLN A 102 15.95 9.10 2.39
CA GLN A 102 15.28 10.28 2.95
C GLN A 102 13.75 10.21 2.80
N ARG A 103 13.25 9.69 1.67
CA ARG A 103 11.80 9.46 1.50
C ARG A 103 11.28 8.45 2.52
N LEU A 104 11.93 7.30 2.69
CA LEU A 104 11.53 6.31 3.68
C LEU A 104 11.56 6.87 5.11
N LYS A 105 12.61 7.64 5.45
CA LYS A 105 12.71 8.33 6.75
C LYS A 105 11.52 9.27 6.98
N ASN A 106 11.13 10.05 5.97
CA ASN A 106 9.98 10.95 6.05
C ASN A 106 8.65 10.18 6.17
N TRP A 107 8.56 9.00 5.59
CA TRP A 107 7.40 8.13 5.69
C TRP A 107 7.39 7.23 6.92
N ASN A 108 8.50 7.17 7.67
CA ASN A 108 8.60 6.38 8.90
C ASN A 108 7.83 7.05 10.06
N ARG A 109 6.56 7.28 9.82
CA ARG A 109 5.61 7.88 10.74
C ARG A 109 4.23 7.31 10.48
N ARG A 110 3.32 7.48 11.42
CA ARG A 110 1.91 7.16 11.21
C ARG A 110 1.39 7.85 9.94
N TYR A 111 0.68 7.11 9.13
CA TYR A 111 -0.04 7.68 7.99
C TYR A 111 -1.32 8.35 8.51
N ASP A 112 -1.32 9.65 8.51
CA ASP A 112 -2.47 10.44 8.98
C ASP A 112 -3.45 10.63 7.83
N ASN A 113 -4.53 9.85 7.85
CA ASN A 113 -5.63 9.97 6.90
C ASN A 113 -6.95 10.10 7.69
N PHE A 114 -7.48 11.31 7.71
CA PHE A 114 -8.73 11.60 8.43
C PHE A 114 -9.92 10.77 7.94
N LEU A 115 -9.93 10.37 6.67
CA LEU A 115 -11.04 9.65 6.04
C LEU A 115 -10.95 8.13 6.14
N GLU A 116 -9.77 7.60 6.53
CA GLU A 116 -9.48 6.16 6.52
C GLU A 116 -8.81 5.76 7.82
N LYS A 117 -9.60 5.70 8.88
CA LYS A 117 -9.13 5.50 10.26
C LYS A 117 -8.40 4.18 10.51
N GLN A 118 -8.61 3.16 9.69
CA GLN A 118 -7.91 1.89 9.80
C GLN A 118 -6.38 2.01 9.62
N TYR A 119 -5.89 3.03 8.92
CA TYR A 119 -4.45 3.29 8.81
C TYR A 119 -3.79 3.66 10.14
N ASP A 120 -4.55 4.20 11.08
CA ASP A 120 -4.06 4.58 12.40
C ASP A 120 -3.47 3.42 13.20
N PHE A 121 -3.85 2.20 12.84
CA PHE A 121 -3.47 0.98 13.55
C PHE A 121 -2.33 0.20 12.88
N ILE A 122 -1.78 0.71 11.78
CA ILE A 122 -0.68 0.07 11.04
C ILE A 122 0.65 0.66 11.49
N LYS A 123 1.58 -0.21 11.87
CA LYS A 123 2.94 0.21 12.18
C LYS A 123 3.70 0.56 10.89
N PRO A 124 4.53 1.61 10.90
CA PRO A 124 5.42 1.90 9.80
C PRO A 124 6.30 0.69 9.45
N GLN A 125 6.24 0.25 8.20
CA GLN A 125 7.08 -0.81 7.68
C GLN A 125 7.28 -0.61 6.18
N PHE A 126 8.47 -0.97 5.68
CA PHE A 126 8.84 -0.86 4.28
C PHE A 126 9.23 -2.22 3.73
N PHE A 127 8.99 -2.42 2.45
CA PHE A 127 9.33 -3.66 1.78
C PHE A 127 9.62 -3.42 0.29
N ILE A 128 10.32 -4.37 -0.28
CA ILE A 128 10.69 -4.41 -1.68
C ILE A 128 9.92 -5.55 -2.31
N GLU A 129 9.24 -5.27 -3.42
CA GLU A 129 8.54 -6.28 -4.19
C GLU A 129 8.93 -6.26 -5.66
N GLU A 130 8.77 -7.40 -6.31
CA GLU A 130 8.95 -7.53 -7.75
C GLU A 130 7.93 -6.68 -8.49
N LYS A 131 8.40 -5.95 -9.49
CA LYS A 131 7.57 -5.18 -10.38
C LYS A 131 6.85 -6.12 -11.34
N ILE A 132 5.53 -6.03 -11.38
CA ILE A 132 4.74 -6.74 -12.38
C ILE A 132 4.77 -5.93 -13.67
N CYS A 133 5.17 -6.57 -14.75
CA CYS A 133 5.19 -5.98 -16.08
C CYS A 133 4.16 -6.71 -16.95
N ASP A 134 3.31 -5.96 -17.64
CA ASP A 134 2.45 -6.51 -18.67
C ASP A 134 3.27 -6.65 -19.96
N SER A 135 3.62 -7.89 -20.32
CA SER A 135 4.40 -8.17 -21.51
C SER A 135 3.61 -7.97 -22.83
N ILE A 136 2.30 -7.93 -22.76
CA ILE A 136 1.41 -7.78 -23.93
C ILE A 136 1.22 -6.30 -24.27
N LEU A 137 1.01 -5.47 -23.27
CA LEU A 137 0.73 -4.05 -23.45
C LEU A 137 1.97 -3.16 -23.36
N GLY A 138 3.14 -3.74 -23.04
CA GLY A 138 4.40 -3.00 -22.90
C GLY A 138 4.40 -2.00 -21.73
N TYR A 139 3.39 -2.01 -20.87
CA TYR A 139 3.33 -1.16 -19.70
C TYR A 139 4.16 -1.77 -18.58
N THR A 140 5.26 -1.12 -18.28
CA THR A 140 5.99 -1.36 -17.03
C THR A 140 5.37 -0.46 -15.96
N GLY A 141 4.75 -1.03 -14.95
CA GLY A 141 4.47 -0.25 -13.80
C GLY A 141 3.03 -0.21 -13.34
N ASN A 142 2.70 0.69 -12.56
CA ASN A 142 1.58 0.98 -11.68
C ASN A 142 0.14 0.67 -12.16
N ALA A 143 -0.08 0.30 -13.41
CA ALA A 143 -1.42 0.09 -13.97
C ALA A 143 -2.16 -1.13 -13.39
N CYS A 144 -1.45 -2.14 -12.90
CA CYS A 144 -2.06 -3.37 -12.37
C CYS A 144 -2.32 -3.34 -10.85
N VAL A 145 -2.05 -2.24 -10.18
CA VAL A 145 -2.15 -2.16 -8.71
C VAL A 145 -3.50 -1.61 -8.25
N TYR A 146 -4.36 -1.23 -9.17
CA TYR A 146 -5.67 -0.63 -8.85
C TYR A 146 -6.82 -1.49 -9.40
N MET A 147 -6.91 -2.72 -8.95
CA MET A 147 -8.18 -3.42 -8.95
C MET A 147 -8.69 -3.57 -7.53
#